data_48ef0cc7a9167a07af953bcae529b116
#
_entry.id   48ef0cc7a9167a07af953bcae529b116
#
_cell.length_a   1.000
_cell.length_b   1.000
_cell.length_c   1.000
_cell.angle_alpha   90.00
_cell.angle_beta   90.00
_cell.angle_gamma   90.00
#
_symmetry.space_group_name_H-M   'P 1'
#
loop_
_entity.id
_entity.type
_entity.pdbx_description
1 polymer ?
#
loop_
_entity_poly.entity_id
_entity_poly.type
_entity_poly.pdbx_seq_one_letter_code
_entity_poly.pdbx_strand_id
1 'polypeptide(L)'
;MDDMAENAGISARKLLFLPYLMGERTPHLDPNARGAFIGLSAIHERGDMIRAIMEGVSYSLADCLSVLDEMGVRPEKMLACGGGGTSALWRQMLADIYGMSVSTVDSKEAPALGVAILAMVGAGIYSTVQEACEKILRLKTTTAPIAENSEKYAKVYAIYKALYPHLKNDFGALAEL
;
A
#
# COMPACT_ATOMS: atom_id res chain seq x y z
N MET A 1 6.96 9.15 -14.20
CA MET A 1 7.39 8.03 -13.34
C MET A 1 6.50 6.82 -13.60
N ASP A 2 5.19 7.00 -13.69
CA ASP A 2 4.24 5.92 -13.95
C ASP A 2 4.55 5.17 -15.26
N ASP A 3 4.79 5.87 -16.37
CA ASP A 3 5.12 5.24 -17.66
C ASP A 3 6.36 4.32 -17.59
N MET A 4 7.39 4.72 -16.82
CA MET A 4 8.60 3.90 -16.64
C MET A 4 8.30 2.65 -15.81
N ALA A 5 7.49 2.78 -14.75
CA ALA A 5 7.07 1.67 -13.92
C ALA A 5 6.10 0.72 -14.65
N GLU A 6 5.24 1.26 -15.52
CA GLU A 6 4.32 0.47 -16.33
C GLU A 6 5.07 -0.43 -17.32
N ASN A 7 6.08 0.12 -18.00
CA ASN A 7 6.92 -0.63 -18.94
C ASN A 7 7.75 -1.75 -18.27
N ALA A 8 8.08 -1.62 -17.00
CA ALA A 8 8.77 -2.67 -16.24
C ALA A 8 7.90 -3.93 -16.02
N GLY A 9 6.57 -3.76 -16.04
CA GLY A 9 5.62 -4.85 -15.83
C GLY A 9 5.54 -5.35 -14.39
N ILE A 10 4.64 -6.30 -14.15
CA ILE A 10 4.41 -6.91 -12.84
C ILE A 10 5.68 -7.60 -12.34
N SER A 11 5.95 -7.47 -11.04
CA SER A 11 7.11 -8.02 -10.33
C SER A 11 8.46 -7.39 -10.73
N ALA A 12 8.46 -6.24 -11.42
CA ALA A 12 9.67 -5.46 -11.72
C ALA A 12 10.86 -6.36 -12.17
N ARG A 13 10.63 -7.29 -13.09
CA ARG A 13 11.62 -8.31 -13.50
C ARG A 13 12.21 -9.12 -12.34
N LYS A 14 11.40 -9.47 -11.32
CA LYS A 14 11.77 -10.22 -10.10
C LYS A 14 12.59 -9.40 -9.09
N LEU A 15 12.48 -8.08 -9.12
CA LEU A 15 13.07 -7.19 -8.12
C LEU A 15 12.03 -6.88 -7.04
N LEU A 16 12.38 -7.12 -5.78
CA LEU A 16 11.56 -6.79 -4.61
C LEU A 16 12.17 -5.62 -3.85
N PHE A 17 11.32 -4.86 -3.18
CA PHE A 17 11.73 -3.76 -2.33
C PHE A 17 11.02 -3.80 -0.97
N LEU A 18 11.78 -3.78 0.11
CA LEU A 18 11.28 -3.57 1.46
C LEU A 18 11.28 -2.07 1.77
N PRO A 19 10.13 -1.46 2.08
CA PRO A 19 10.01 0.01 2.21
C PRO A 19 10.37 0.57 3.60
N TYR A 20 11.04 -0.17 4.46
CA TYR A 20 11.27 0.12 5.88
C TYR A 20 12.36 1.17 6.12
N LEU A 21 12.31 2.32 5.40
CA LEU A 21 13.38 3.33 5.40
C LEU A 21 13.65 3.96 6.78
N MET A 22 12.64 4.05 7.63
CA MET A 22 12.71 4.63 8.98
C MET A 22 12.30 3.63 10.06
N GLY A 23 12.56 2.37 9.84
CA GLY A 23 11.98 1.28 10.60
C GLY A 23 10.59 0.91 10.11
N GLU A 24 9.99 -0.07 10.76
CA GLU A 24 8.62 -0.51 10.44
C GLU A 24 7.78 -0.54 11.71
N ARG A 25 6.54 -0.02 11.59
CA ARG A 25 5.61 0.04 12.71
C ARG A 25 4.62 -1.11 12.69
N THR A 26 4.01 -1.37 11.54
CA THR A 26 2.98 -2.40 11.36
C THR A 26 3.23 -3.16 10.06
N PRO A 27 3.38 -4.49 10.11
CA PRO A 27 3.10 -5.38 11.23
C PRO A 27 4.29 -5.67 12.15
N HIS A 28 5.51 -5.22 11.84
CA HIS A 28 6.72 -5.78 12.46
C HIS A 28 7.17 -5.09 13.76
N LEU A 29 6.74 -3.85 14.00
CA LEU A 29 7.15 -3.01 15.14
C LEU A 29 8.67 -3.12 15.41
N ASP A 30 9.46 -2.81 14.39
CA ASP A 30 10.92 -2.91 14.41
C ASP A 30 11.56 -1.59 13.98
N PRO A 31 12.12 -0.79 14.91
CA PRO A 31 12.79 0.46 14.58
C PRO A 31 14.10 0.26 13.82
N ASN A 32 14.66 -0.94 13.85
CA ASN A 32 15.91 -1.28 13.18
C ASN A 32 15.71 -1.81 11.75
N ALA A 33 14.48 -2.16 11.35
CA ALA A 33 14.20 -2.54 9.97
C ALA A 33 14.65 -1.44 8.99
N ARG A 34 15.19 -1.83 7.85
CA ARG A 34 15.70 -0.90 6.81
C ARG A 34 15.17 -1.27 5.44
N GLY A 35 15.14 -0.27 4.55
CA GLY A 35 14.83 -0.47 3.15
C GLY A 35 15.87 -1.37 2.48
N ALA A 36 15.40 -2.31 1.66
CA ALA A 36 16.28 -3.22 0.93
C ALA A 36 15.71 -3.57 -0.45
N PHE A 37 16.59 -3.60 -1.45
CA PHE A 37 16.29 -4.21 -2.75
C PHE A 37 16.80 -5.65 -2.76
N ILE A 38 15.92 -6.58 -3.11
CA ILE A 38 16.23 -8.01 -3.17
C ILE A 38 16.06 -8.52 -4.60
N GLY A 39 17.09 -9.21 -5.13
CA GLY A 39 17.07 -9.72 -6.49
C GLY A 39 17.63 -8.76 -7.54
N LEU A 40 18.30 -7.67 -7.13
CA LEU A 40 18.94 -6.72 -8.06
C LEU A 40 20.00 -7.42 -8.91
N SER A 41 19.96 -7.18 -10.21
CA SER A 41 20.93 -7.71 -11.18
C SER A 41 21.21 -6.69 -12.29
N ALA A 42 22.16 -7.00 -13.18
CA ALA A 42 22.59 -6.11 -14.26
C ALA A 42 21.49 -5.83 -15.33
N ILE A 43 20.38 -6.58 -15.31
CA ILE A 43 19.28 -6.36 -16.28
C ILE A 43 18.30 -5.29 -15.83
N HIS A 44 18.35 -4.88 -14.57
CA HIS A 44 17.39 -3.95 -14.01
C HIS A 44 17.72 -2.51 -14.41
N GLU A 45 16.68 -1.79 -14.81
CA GLU A 45 16.71 -0.41 -15.18
C GLU A 45 15.99 0.45 -14.14
N ARG A 46 16.04 1.77 -14.31
CA ARG A 46 15.36 2.72 -13.43
C ARG A 46 13.85 2.46 -13.30
N GLY A 47 13.20 2.02 -14.38
CA GLY A 47 11.78 1.68 -14.39
C GLY A 47 11.45 0.52 -13.46
N ASP A 48 12.30 -0.53 -13.47
CA ASP A 48 12.16 -1.69 -12.60
C ASP A 48 12.29 -1.30 -11.11
N MET A 49 13.24 -0.42 -10.79
CA MET A 49 13.41 0.07 -9.41
C MET A 49 12.20 0.87 -8.94
N ILE A 50 11.68 1.76 -9.78
CA ILE A 50 10.46 2.54 -9.46
C ILE A 50 9.28 1.58 -9.25
N ARG A 51 9.11 0.61 -10.14
CA ARG A 51 8.07 -0.41 -10.04
C ARG A 51 8.19 -1.23 -8.76
N ALA A 52 9.38 -1.72 -8.44
CA ALA A 52 9.64 -2.47 -7.21
C ALA A 52 9.32 -1.66 -5.95
N ILE A 53 9.62 -0.35 -5.93
CA ILE A 53 9.26 0.54 -4.83
C ILE A 53 7.73 0.63 -4.68
N MET A 54 7.00 0.87 -5.77
CA MET A 54 5.54 0.97 -5.73
C MET A 54 4.91 -0.36 -5.28
N GLU A 55 5.38 -1.48 -5.79
CA GLU A 55 4.93 -2.82 -5.40
C GLU A 55 5.27 -3.13 -3.93
N GLY A 56 6.49 -2.82 -3.49
CA GLY A 56 6.94 -3.03 -2.12
C GLY A 56 6.11 -2.27 -1.09
N VAL A 57 5.79 -0.99 -1.36
CA VAL A 57 4.87 -0.22 -0.52
C VAL A 57 3.48 -0.85 -0.52
N SER A 58 3.00 -1.32 -1.67
CA SER A 58 1.68 -1.96 -1.77
C SER A 58 1.64 -3.29 -1.00
N TYR A 59 2.72 -4.07 -1.00
CA TYR A 59 2.84 -5.31 -0.20
C TYR A 59 2.89 -5.02 1.31
N SER A 60 3.63 -4.00 1.74
CA SER A 60 3.66 -3.59 3.15
C SER A 60 2.28 -3.17 3.65
N LEU A 61 1.51 -2.47 2.82
CA LEU A 61 0.11 -2.15 3.14
C LEU A 61 -0.80 -3.40 3.14
N ALA A 62 -0.52 -4.39 2.29
CA ALA A 62 -1.23 -5.67 2.32
C ALA A 62 -0.94 -6.47 3.60
N ASP A 63 0.27 -6.37 4.16
CA ASP A 63 0.59 -6.93 5.48
C ASP A 63 -0.28 -6.30 6.57
N CYS A 64 -0.52 -4.96 6.51
CA CYS A 64 -1.44 -4.29 7.44
C CYS A 64 -2.88 -4.82 7.29
N LEU A 65 -3.34 -5.10 6.07
CA LEU A 65 -4.66 -5.71 5.84
C LEU A 65 -4.73 -7.13 6.40
N SER A 66 -3.64 -7.91 6.32
CA SER A 66 -3.57 -9.25 6.93
C SER A 66 -3.77 -9.18 8.44
N VAL A 67 -3.18 -8.20 9.12
CA VAL A 67 -3.37 -7.97 10.56
C VAL A 67 -4.83 -7.63 10.89
N LEU A 68 -5.48 -6.80 10.07
CA LEU A 68 -6.90 -6.50 10.26
C LEU A 68 -7.77 -7.75 10.10
N ASP A 69 -7.49 -8.61 9.12
CA ASP A 69 -8.21 -9.87 8.91
C ASP A 69 -8.03 -10.84 10.10
N GLU A 70 -6.82 -10.93 10.66
CA GLU A 70 -6.54 -11.71 11.88
C GLU A 70 -7.31 -11.17 13.10
N MET A 71 -7.58 -9.85 13.16
CA MET A 71 -8.42 -9.21 14.17
C MET A 71 -9.93 -9.38 13.90
N GLY A 72 -10.32 -10.04 12.82
CA GLY A 72 -11.70 -10.22 12.39
C GLY A 72 -12.32 -9.01 11.70
N VAL A 73 -11.49 -8.01 11.35
CA VAL A 73 -11.93 -6.80 10.63
C VAL A 73 -11.68 -7.01 9.14
N ARG A 74 -12.74 -7.18 8.37
CA ARG A 74 -12.69 -7.37 6.92
C ARG A 74 -13.27 -6.16 6.20
N PRO A 75 -12.43 -5.25 5.68
CA PRO A 75 -12.94 -4.09 4.94
C PRO A 75 -13.58 -4.54 3.62
N GLU A 76 -14.78 -4.03 3.36
CA GLU A 76 -15.47 -4.28 2.07
C GLU A 76 -15.08 -3.25 1.01
N LYS A 77 -14.53 -2.12 1.42
CA LYS A 77 -14.17 -1.00 0.55
C LYS A 77 -12.82 -0.43 0.94
N MET A 78 -11.99 -0.16 -0.05
CA MET A 78 -10.72 0.52 0.12
C MET A 78 -10.77 1.90 -0.53
N LEU A 79 -10.39 2.92 0.24
CA LEU A 79 -10.24 4.28 -0.27
C LEU A 79 -8.76 4.64 -0.33
N ALA A 80 -8.27 4.96 -1.52
CA ALA A 80 -6.90 5.44 -1.72
C ALA A 80 -6.90 6.97 -1.80
N CYS A 81 -5.97 7.58 -1.08
CA CYS A 81 -5.74 9.02 -1.09
C CYS A 81 -4.25 9.34 -1.29
N GLY A 82 -3.91 10.62 -1.44
CA GLY A 82 -2.54 11.05 -1.68
C GLY A 82 -2.00 10.61 -3.05
N GLY A 83 -0.68 10.48 -3.18
CA GLY A 83 0.00 10.14 -4.43
C GLY A 83 -0.41 8.80 -5.01
N GLY A 84 -0.53 7.75 -4.19
CA GLY A 84 -1.01 6.43 -4.63
C GLY A 84 -2.44 6.46 -5.15
N GLY A 85 -3.30 7.32 -4.58
CA GLY A 85 -4.67 7.51 -5.05
C GLY A 85 -4.76 8.25 -6.38
N THR A 86 -3.83 9.13 -6.72
CA THR A 86 -3.84 9.89 -7.99
C THR A 86 -3.29 9.10 -9.17
N SER A 87 -2.33 8.21 -8.96
CA SER A 87 -1.75 7.37 -10.01
C SER A 87 -2.72 6.24 -10.40
N ALA A 88 -3.10 6.18 -11.68
CA ALA A 88 -3.94 5.10 -12.20
C ALA A 88 -3.23 3.74 -12.11
N LEU A 89 -1.94 3.72 -12.43
CA LEU A 89 -1.10 2.53 -12.33
C LEU A 89 -1.04 2.01 -10.90
N TRP A 90 -0.81 2.90 -9.92
CA TRP A 90 -0.69 2.47 -8.52
C TRP A 90 -2.04 2.01 -7.96
N ARG A 91 -3.16 2.68 -8.32
CA ARG A 91 -4.50 2.18 -7.94
C ARG A 91 -4.78 0.78 -8.46
N GLN A 92 -4.37 0.49 -9.72
CA GLN A 92 -4.51 -0.86 -10.27
C GLN A 92 -3.64 -1.86 -9.50
N MET A 93 -2.39 -1.54 -9.19
CA MET A 93 -1.55 -2.38 -8.33
C MET A 93 -2.21 -2.67 -6.98
N LEU A 94 -2.71 -1.64 -6.30
CA LEU A 94 -3.38 -1.80 -5.01
C LEU A 94 -4.60 -2.72 -5.14
N ALA A 95 -5.44 -2.52 -6.16
CA ALA A 95 -6.61 -3.36 -6.40
C ALA A 95 -6.21 -4.81 -6.66
N ASP A 96 -5.19 -5.04 -7.50
CA ASP A 96 -4.73 -6.36 -7.87
C ASP A 96 -4.06 -7.11 -6.70
N ILE A 97 -3.25 -6.40 -5.89
CA ILE A 97 -2.56 -6.98 -4.72
C ILE A 97 -3.55 -7.30 -3.61
N TYR A 98 -4.54 -6.44 -3.37
CA TYR A 98 -5.52 -6.64 -2.30
C TYR A 98 -6.67 -7.56 -2.71
N GLY A 99 -6.85 -7.83 -4.01
CA GLY A 99 -7.96 -8.61 -4.53
C GLY A 99 -9.32 -7.95 -4.31
N MET A 100 -9.34 -6.60 -4.14
CA MET A 100 -10.56 -5.83 -3.90
C MET A 100 -10.55 -4.51 -4.65
N SER A 101 -11.74 -3.93 -4.86
CA SER A 101 -11.86 -2.64 -5.54
C SER A 101 -11.30 -1.51 -4.69
N VAL A 102 -10.50 -0.64 -5.32
CA VAL A 102 -9.92 0.56 -4.73
C VAL A 102 -10.60 1.79 -5.33
N SER A 103 -11.19 2.61 -4.49
CA SER A 103 -11.84 3.85 -4.88
C SER A 103 -11.05 5.08 -4.42
N THR A 104 -11.29 6.21 -5.07
CA THR A 104 -10.79 7.51 -4.61
C THR A 104 -11.96 8.43 -4.26
N VAL A 105 -11.71 9.38 -3.38
CA VAL A 105 -12.67 10.44 -3.07
C VAL A 105 -12.32 11.72 -3.84
N ASP A 106 -13.34 12.54 -4.11
CA ASP A 106 -13.15 13.83 -4.75
C ASP A 106 -12.67 14.89 -3.72
N SER A 107 -11.52 14.63 -3.12
CA SER A 107 -10.84 15.56 -2.22
C SER A 107 -9.34 15.39 -2.37
N LYS A 108 -8.64 16.53 -2.55
CA LYS A 108 -7.17 16.54 -2.58
C LYS A 108 -6.56 16.39 -1.18
N GLU A 109 -7.28 16.87 -0.16
CA GLU A 109 -6.84 16.96 1.23
C GLU A 109 -7.64 16.00 2.11
N ALA A 110 -7.52 14.70 1.87
CA ALA A 110 -8.28 13.69 2.60
C ALA A 110 -8.11 13.73 4.13
N PRO A 111 -6.90 13.95 4.69
CA PRO A 111 -6.74 14.11 6.14
C PRO A 111 -7.50 15.31 6.70
N ALA A 112 -7.43 16.48 6.03
CA ALA A 112 -8.16 17.68 6.43
C ALA A 112 -9.69 17.47 6.37
N LEU A 113 -10.16 16.78 5.34
CA LEU A 113 -11.57 16.39 5.23
C LEU A 113 -12.00 15.49 6.39
N GLY A 114 -11.17 14.52 6.79
CA GLY A 114 -11.43 13.65 7.93
C GLY A 114 -11.58 14.44 9.24
N VAL A 115 -10.68 15.39 9.50
CA VAL A 115 -10.75 16.28 10.66
C VAL A 115 -12.02 17.14 10.62
N ALA A 116 -12.38 17.68 9.46
CA ALA A 116 -13.60 18.48 9.28
C ALA A 116 -14.87 17.64 9.58
N ILE A 117 -14.92 16.38 9.14
CA ILE A 117 -16.01 15.46 9.44
C ILE A 117 -16.13 15.24 10.95
N LEU A 118 -15.03 14.97 11.64
CA LEU A 118 -15.03 14.80 13.10
C LEU A 118 -15.50 16.07 13.82
N ALA A 119 -15.05 17.25 13.37
CA ALA A 119 -15.48 18.54 13.94
C ALA A 119 -16.98 18.79 13.75
N MET A 120 -17.54 18.46 12.58
CA MET A 120 -18.97 18.60 12.31
C MET A 120 -19.82 17.68 13.20
N VAL A 121 -19.36 16.47 13.46
CA VAL A 121 -20.04 15.57 14.41
C VAL A 121 -19.92 16.10 15.84
N GLY A 122 -18.73 16.57 16.25
CA GLY A 122 -18.54 17.19 17.58
C GLY A 122 -19.39 18.45 17.79
N ALA A 123 -19.64 19.22 16.74
CA ALA A 123 -20.52 20.39 16.76
C ALA A 123 -22.03 20.06 16.64
N GLY A 124 -22.40 18.77 16.53
CA GLY A 124 -23.78 18.33 16.40
C GLY A 124 -24.45 18.59 15.05
N ILE A 125 -23.67 18.90 14.00
CA ILE A 125 -24.17 19.07 12.63
C ILE A 125 -24.64 17.72 12.04
N TYR A 126 -23.91 16.65 12.35
CA TYR A 126 -24.26 15.27 12.06
C TYR A 126 -24.28 14.45 13.34
N SER A 127 -25.17 13.45 13.40
CA SER A 127 -25.32 12.61 14.59
C SER A 127 -24.19 11.59 14.74
N THR A 128 -23.61 11.14 13.61
CA THR A 128 -22.54 10.14 13.59
C THR A 128 -21.51 10.44 12.49
N VAL A 129 -20.32 9.90 12.65
CA VAL A 129 -19.27 9.95 11.61
C VAL A 129 -19.74 9.26 10.34
N GLN A 130 -20.44 8.15 10.47
CA GLN A 130 -20.97 7.42 9.32
C GLN A 130 -21.94 8.25 8.51
N GLU A 131 -22.91 8.89 9.16
CA GLU A 131 -23.86 9.80 8.50
C GLU A 131 -23.15 10.95 7.76
N ALA A 132 -22.17 11.57 8.43
CA ALA A 132 -21.39 12.63 7.82
C ALA A 132 -20.60 12.13 6.59
N CYS A 133 -19.95 10.96 6.67
CA CYS A 133 -19.25 10.36 5.55
C CYS A 133 -20.17 10.08 4.36
N GLU A 134 -21.36 9.51 4.59
CA GLU A 134 -22.35 9.22 3.54
C GLU A 134 -22.83 10.50 2.83
N LYS A 135 -22.95 11.61 3.56
CA LYS A 135 -23.39 12.91 3.02
C LYS A 135 -22.30 13.68 2.29
N ILE A 136 -21.07 13.59 2.78
CA ILE A 136 -19.96 14.44 2.32
C ILE A 136 -19.09 13.75 1.28
N LEU A 137 -18.77 12.45 1.47
CA LEU A 137 -17.84 11.77 0.59
C LEU A 137 -18.46 11.50 -0.79
N ARG A 138 -17.72 11.89 -1.82
CA ARG A 138 -18.07 11.59 -3.21
C ARG A 138 -16.96 10.71 -3.80
N LEU A 139 -17.34 9.51 -4.22
CA LEU A 139 -16.41 8.64 -4.94
C LEU A 139 -16.15 9.22 -6.32
N LYS A 140 -14.88 9.31 -6.70
CA LYS A 140 -14.43 9.87 -7.98
C LYS A 140 -14.11 8.78 -8.99
N THR A 141 -13.35 7.77 -8.57
CA THR A 141 -12.98 6.63 -9.40
C THR A 141 -13.08 5.36 -8.59
N THR A 142 -13.34 4.24 -9.28
CA THR A 142 -13.25 2.90 -8.69
C THR A 142 -12.48 2.02 -9.66
N THR A 143 -11.44 1.37 -9.16
CA THR A 143 -10.58 0.46 -9.92
C THR A 143 -10.80 -0.96 -9.37
N ALA A 144 -11.29 -1.85 -10.22
CA ALA A 144 -11.49 -3.25 -9.85
C ALA A 144 -10.19 -4.07 -10.05
N PRO A 145 -9.97 -5.13 -9.28
CA PRO A 145 -8.84 -6.02 -9.48
C PRO A 145 -8.97 -6.81 -10.80
N ILE A 146 -7.82 -7.09 -11.41
CA ILE A 146 -7.70 -7.97 -12.56
C ILE A 146 -7.25 -9.35 -12.04
N ALA A 147 -8.09 -10.37 -12.19
CA ALA A 147 -7.86 -11.70 -11.60
C ALA A 147 -6.49 -12.30 -11.96
N GLU A 148 -6.10 -12.22 -13.24
CA GLU A 148 -4.79 -12.69 -13.70
C GLU A 148 -3.62 -12.00 -13.03
N ASN A 149 -3.72 -10.69 -12.80
CA ASN A 149 -2.71 -9.91 -12.08
C ASN A 149 -2.67 -10.27 -10.60
N SER A 150 -3.85 -10.41 -9.98
CA SER A 150 -3.95 -10.81 -8.56
C SER A 150 -3.28 -12.16 -8.31
N GLU A 151 -3.45 -13.13 -9.20
CA GLU A 151 -2.77 -14.43 -9.11
C GLU A 151 -1.24 -14.30 -9.20
N LYS A 152 -0.75 -13.44 -10.09
CA LYS A 152 0.70 -13.16 -10.21
C LYS A 152 1.23 -12.49 -8.95
N TYR A 153 0.54 -11.45 -8.47
CA TYR A 153 0.93 -10.74 -7.25
C TYR A 153 0.88 -11.62 -6.00
N ALA A 154 -0.09 -12.51 -5.87
CA ALA A 154 -0.16 -13.42 -4.72
C ALA A 154 1.10 -14.29 -4.59
N LYS A 155 1.64 -14.78 -5.72
CA LYS A 155 2.89 -15.57 -5.72
C LYS A 155 4.09 -14.74 -5.28
N VAL A 156 4.18 -13.50 -5.74
CA VAL A 156 5.26 -12.58 -5.39
C VAL A 156 5.16 -12.12 -3.93
N TYR A 157 3.94 -11.81 -3.48
CA TYR A 157 3.66 -11.43 -2.11
C TYR A 157 4.03 -12.52 -1.10
N ALA A 158 3.80 -13.79 -1.42
CA ALA A 158 4.23 -14.91 -0.58
C ALA A 158 5.77 -14.90 -0.35
N ILE A 159 6.55 -14.55 -1.37
CA ILE A 159 8.01 -14.39 -1.26
C ILE A 159 8.33 -13.15 -0.42
N TYR A 160 7.67 -12.01 -0.69
CA TYR A 160 7.87 -10.76 0.02
C TYR A 160 7.67 -10.92 1.54
N LYS A 161 6.60 -11.57 1.98
CA LYS A 161 6.32 -11.82 3.41
C LYS A 161 7.43 -12.58 4.14
N ALA A 162 8.17 -13.43 3.44
CA ALA A 162 9.27 -14.18 4.02
C ALA A 162 10.56 -13.38 4.19
N LEU A 163 10.70 -12.22 3.53
CA LEU A 163 11.97 -11.46 3.52
C LEU A 163 12.30 -10.83 4.88
N TYR A 164 11.35 -10.15 5.51
CA TYR A 164 11.62 -9.51 6.79
C TYR A 164 12.09 -10.49 7.87
N PRO A 165 11.42 -11.63 8.12
CA PRO A 165 11.92 -12.61 9.08
C PRO A 165 13.35 -13.08 8.82
N HIS A 166 13.74 -13.21 7.55
CA HIS A 166 15.10 -13.63 7.18
C HIS A 166 16.13 -12.52 7.43
N LEU A 167 15.78 -11.25 7.25
CA LEU A 167 16.70 -10.11 7.35
C LEU A 167 16.70 -9.43 8.73
N LYS A 168 15.77 -9.77 9.61
CA LYS A 168 15.59 -9.12 10.91
C LYS A 168 16.86 -9.06 11.75
N ASN A 169 17.58 -10.17 11.82
CA ASN A 169 18.82 -10.24 12.61
C ASN A 169 19.93 -9.35 12.02
N ASP A 170 20.00 -9.27 10.69
CA ASP A 170 20.98 -8.44 9.99
C ASP A 170 20.66 -6.95 10.19
N PHE A 171 19.39 -6.56 10.20
CA PHE A 171 18.98 -5.19 10.54
C PHE A 171 19.37 -4.82 11.98
N GLY A 172 19.20 -5.75 12.93
CA GLY A 172 19.63 -5.56 14.31
C GLY A 172 21.15 -5.35 14.39
N ALA A 173 21.93 -6.23 13.77
CA ALA A 173 23.38 -6.13 13.76
C ALA A 173 23.91 -4.84 13.11
N LEU A 174 23.28 -4.38 12.01
CA LEU A 174 23.60 -3.10 11.37
C LEU A 174 23.30 -1.89 12.25
N ALA A 175 22.31 -1.98 13.13
CA ALA A 175 21.94 -0.88 14.03
C ALA A 175 22.92 -0.73 15.20
N GLU A 176 23.74 -1.72 15.48
CA GLU A 176 24.77 -1.69 16.54
C GLU A 176 26.13 -1.13 16.05
N LEU A 177 26.30 -0.89 14.74
CA LEU A 177 27.49 -0.27 14.14
C LEU A 177 27.45 1.26 14.25
#